data_68a823d1a9ce3bf8e606c4c75a972a44
#
_entry.id   68a823d1a9ce3bf8e606c4c75a972a44
#
_cell.length_a   1.000
_cell.length_b   1.000
_cell.length_c   1.000
_cell.angle_alpha   90.00
_cell.angle_beta   90.00
_cell.angle_gamma   90.00
#
_symmetry.space_group_name_H-M   'P 1'
#
loop_
_entity.id
_entity.type
_entity.pdbx_description
1 polymer ?
#
loop_
_entity_poly.entity_id
_entity_poly.type
_entity_poly.pdbx_seq_one_letter_code
_entity_poly.pdbx_strand_id
1 'polypeptide(L)'
;MKVPFTWKVTGWFMIGWSAEIAIGEVRPLRYFGQDLVAYRDEAGELHVLSGHCRHLGAHIGHGGTVVGDCVECPFHGWRWGPDGTNRYIPYQPERPNKALRLRVYPVREQYGCVFAWHQPGGEQPQWELPDLFHKFPQFPTDPDAYYRPYPEFSSRAER
;
A
#
# COMPACT_ATOMS: atom_id res chain seq x y z
N MET A 1 -23.26 -20.69 20.15
CA MET A 1 -23.68 -19.99 18.92
C MET A 1 -22.40 -19.47 18.22
N LYS A 2 -22.00 -20.07 17.07
CA LYS A 2 -20.87 -19.61 16.30
C LYS A 2 -21.37 -18.45 15.42
N VAL A 3 -21.00 -17.23 15.75
CA VAL A 3 -21.23 -16.08 14.87
C VAL A 3 -20.29 -16.26 13.67
N PRO A 4 -20.80 -16.43 12.44
CA PRO A 4 -19.94 -16.51 11.28
C PRO A 4 -19.33 -15.12 11.04
N PHE A 5 -18.11 -14.90 11.54
CA PHE A 5 -17.32 -13.74 11.17
C PHE A 5 -16.92 -13.88 9.69
N THR A 6 -17.73 -13.32 8.82
CA THR A 6 -17.28 -13.11 7.46
C THR A 6 -16.45 -11.81 7.44
N TRP A 7 -15.16 -11.93 7.29
CA TRP A 7 -14.22 -10.78 7.14
C TRP A 7 -14.44 -10.04 5.81
N LYS A 8 -15.69 -9.72 5.53
CA LYS A 8 -16.05 -8.88 4.36
C LYS A 8 -16.12 -7.42 4.76
N VAL A 9 -15.09 -6.98 5.49
CA VAL A 9 -15.01 -5.58 5.89
C VAL A 9 -14.75 -4.69 4.69
N THR A 10 -15.48 -3.60 4.62
CA THR A 10 -15.31 -2.56 3.59
C THR A 10 -15.05 -1.23 4.27
N GLY A 11 -13.99 -0.55 3.84
CA GLY A 11 -13.65 0.76 4.41
C GLY A 11 -12.18 1.13 4.23
N TRP A 12 -11.83 2.27 4.82
CA TRP A 12 -10.45 2.72 5.00
C TRP A 12 -9.90 2.14 6.29
N PHE A 13 -8.73 1.52 6.21
CA PHE A 13 -8.05 0.91 7.34
C PHE A 13 -6.64 1.46 7.44
N MET A 14 -6.24 1.90 8.62
CA MET A 14 -4.87 2.28 8.88
C MET A 14 -3.98 1.04 8.75
N ILE A 15 -2.92 1.15 7.96
CA ILE A 15 -1.97 0.06 7.68
C ILE A 15 -0.53 0.39 8.07
N GLY A 16 -0.25 1.57 8.57
CA GLY A 16 1.08 1.99 9.01
C GLY A 16 1.20 3.49 9.15
N TRP A 17 2.41 3.95 9.38
CA TRP A 17 2.76 5.36 9.46
C TRP A 17 3.46 5.79 8.16
N SER A 18 3.15 7.01 7.68
CA SER A 18 3.79 7.56 6.47
C SER A 18 5.31 7.60 6.57
N ALA A 19 5.82 7.96 7.76
CA ALA A 19 7.26 8.07 8.01
C ALA A 19 8.00 6.73 8.00
N GLU A 20 7.29 5.60 8.07
CA GLU A 20 7.91 4.27 8.07
C GLU A 20 8.31 3.79 6.68
N ILE A 21 7.80 4.43 5.61
CA ILE A 21 8.08 4.04 4.23
C ILE A 21 8.75 5.21 3.53
N ALA A 22 10.07 5.20 3.47
CA ALA A 22 10.86 6.24 2.80
C ALA A 22 10.75 6.16 1.28
N ILE A 23 11.13 7.24 0.58
CA ILE A 23 11.23 7.24 -0.90
C ILE A 23 12.18 6.13 -1.35
N GLY A 24 11.75 5.34 -2.31
CA GLY A 24 12.50 4.18 -2.83
C GLY A 24 12.38 2.92 -1.97
N GLU A 25 11.66 2.97 -0.85
CA GLU A 25 11.49 1.82 0.02
C GLU A 25 10.34 0.92 -0.43
N VAL A 26 10.55 -0.40 -0.27
CA VAL A 26 9.56 -1.46 -0.53
C VAL A 26 9.38 -2.27 0.74
N ARG A 27 8.13 -2.44 1.20
CA ARG A 27 7.80 -3.17 2.42
C ARG A 27 6.77 -4.27 2.19
N PRO A 28 6.98 -5.46 2.74
CA PRO A 28 5.94 -6.47 2.84
C PRO A 28 4.94 -6.07 3.93
N LEU A 29 3.66 -6.23 3.65
CA LEU A 29 2.58 -6.03 4.61
C LEU A 29 1.65 -7.23 4.60
N ARG A 30 0.97 -7.45 5.73
CA ARG A 30 -0.07 -8.47 5.84
C ARG A 30 -1.33 -7.89 6.47
N TYR A 31 -2.31 -7.62 5.62
CA TYR A 31 -3.61 -7.08 6.01
C TYR A 31 -4.74 -7.81 5.30
N PHE A 32 -5.92 -7.81 5.90
CA PHE A 32 -7.13 -8.41 5.32
C PHE A 32 -7.00 -9.90 5.01
N GLY A 33 -6.10 -10.61 5.73
CA GLY A 33 -5.77 -12.00 5.46
C GLY A 33 -4.95 -12.22 4.18
N GLN A 34 -4.39 -11.16 3.59
CA GLN A 34 -3.65 -11.20 2.34
C GLN A 34 -2.25 -10.61 2.51
N ASP A 35 -1.33 -11.10 1.68
CA ASP A 35 0.00 -10.51 1.57
C ASP A 35 -0.04 -9.34 0.59
N LEU A 36 0.46 -8.20 1.03
CA LEU A 36 0.51 -6.95 0.30
C LEU A 36 1.96 -6.49 0.16
N VAL A 37 2.19 -5.61 -0.79
CA VAL A 37 3.43 -4.83 -0.88
C VAL A 37 3.08 -3.36 -0.88
N ALA A 38 3.71 -2.60 0.02
CA ALA A 38 3.71 -1.14 -0.03
C ALA A 38 5.05 -0.66 -0.55
N TYR A 39 5.04 0.38 -1.36
CA TYR A 39 6.28 1.03 -1.81
C TYR A 39 6.03 2.52 -2.02
N ARG A 40 7.05 3.31 -1.75
CA ARG A 40 7.03 4.73 -2.08
C ARG A 40 7.93 4.96 -3.29
N ASP A 41 7.35 5.48 -4.34
CA ASP A 41 8.02 5.70 -5.61
C ASP A 41 9.04 6.85 -5.54
N GLU A 42 9.78 7.08 -6.62
CA GLU A 42 10.80 8.13 -6.69
C GLU A 42 10.22 9.54 -6.65
N ALA A 43 8.92 9.71 -6.96
CA ALA A 43 8.21 10.98 -6.82
C ALA A 43 7.68 11.21 -5.39
N GLY A 44 7.76 10.20 -4.51
CA GLY A 44 7.29 10.26 -3.14
C GLY A 44 5.84 9.79 -2.95
N GLU A 45 5.18 9.29 -4.00
CA GLU A 45 3.83 8.76 -3.92
C GLU A 45 3.84 7.33 -3.35
N LEU A 46 2.90 7.05 -2.44
CA LEU A 46 2.78 5.75 -1.80
C LEU A 46 1.75 4.87 -2.52
N HIS A 47 2.15 3.64 -2.79
CA HIS A 47 1.34 2.65 -3.47
C HIS A 47 1.23 1.36 -2.68
N VAL A 48 0.07 0.70 -2.73
CA VAL A 48 -0.15 -0.61 -2.12
C VAL A 48 -0.78 -1.56 -3.12
N LEU A 49 -0.10 -2.68 -3.35
CA LEU A 49 -0.52 -3.72 -4.30
C LEU A 49 -0.61 -5.08 -3.60
N SER A 50 -1.24 -6.07 -4.26
CA SER A 50 -1.08 -7.47 -3.83
C SER A 50 0.39 -7.88 -3.88
N GLY A 51 0.85 -8.60 -2.85
CA GLY A 51 2.28 -8.83 -2.60
C GLY A 51 2.96 -9.80 -3.56
N HIS A 52 2.19 -10.66 -4.27
CA HIS A 52 2.76 -11.72 -5.09
C HIS A 52 2.80 -11.39 -6.58
N CYS A 53 4.00 -11.45 -7.16
CA CYS A 53 4.25 -11.27 -8.59
C CYS A 53 3.47 -12.30 -9.42
N ARG A 54 2.74 -11.84 -10.44
CA ARG A 54 1.92 -12.71 -11.30
C ARG A 54 2.72 -13.56 -12.28
N HIS A 55 4.05 -13.44 -12.28
CA HIS A 55 4.92 -14.31 -13.05
C HIS A 55 4.97 -15.72 -12.43
N LEU A 56 5.66 -15.86 -11.28
CA LEU A 56 5.86 -17.13 -10.57
C LEU A 56 5.59 -17.03 -9.06
N GLY A 57 4.84 -16.04 -8.59
CA GLY A 57 4.37 -15.95 -7.22
C GLY A 57 5.39 -15.47 -6.17
N ALA A 58 6.57 -14.97 -6.58
CA ALA A 58 7.51 -14.40 -5.62
C ALA A 58 6.90 -13.19 -4.90
N HIS A 59 7.12 -13.08 -3.59
CA HIS A 59 6.65 -11.94 -2.82
C HIS A 59 7.51 -10.71 -3.09
N ILE A 60 6.91 -9.67 -3.70
CA ILE A 60 7.64 -8.48 -4.15
C ILE A 60 8.23 -7.69 -2.98
N GLY A 61 7.52 -7.65 -1.85
CA GLY A 61 7.95 -6.91 -0.65
C GLY A 61 9.23 -7.45 0.01
N HIS A 62 9.67 -8.65 -0.34
CA HIS A 62 10.90 -9.25 0.20
C HIS A 62 12.03 -9.11 -0.81
N GLY A 63 12.68 -7.95 -0.83
CA GLY A 63 13.83 -7.66 -1.69
C GLY A 63 13.48 -7.01 -3.04
N GLY A 64 12.23 -6.61 -3.26
CA GLY A 64 11.86 -5.76 -4.39
C GLY A 64 12.50 -4.38 -4.30
N THR A 65 12.62 -3.71 -5.43
CA THR A 65 13.19 -2.35 -5.55
C THR A 65 12.23 -1.42 -6.28
N VAL A 66 12.37 -0.14 -6.03
CA VAL A 66 11.63 0.90 -6.77
C VAL A 66 12.41 1.29 -8.01
N VAL A 67 11.72 1.47 -9.13
CA VAL A 67 12.28 1.99 -10.38
C VAL A 67 11.27 2.95 -10.99
N GLY A 68 11.50 4.24 -10.86
CA GLY A 68 10.57 5.29 -11.26
C GLY A 68 9.28 5.22 -10.43
N ASP A 69 8.14 5.02 -11.10
CA ASP A 69 6.84 4.80 -10.47
C ASP A 69 6.51 3.34 -10.17
N CYS A 70 7.40 2.42 -10.57
CA CYS A 70 7.15 0.98 -10.52
C CYS A 70 7.86 0.30 -9.34
N VAL A 71 7.30 -0.82 -8.88
CA VAL A 71 8.00 -1.79 -8.04
C VAL A 71 8.50 -2.95 -8.88
N GLU A 72 9.79 -3.29 -8.72
CA GLU A 72 10.45 -4.39 -9.41
C GLU A 72 10.48 -5.65 -8.53
N CYS A 73 10.09 -6.78 -9.13
CA CYS A 73 10.13 -8.07 -8.49
C CYS A 73 11.57 -8.58 -8.36
N PRO A 74 12.03 -8.99 -7.15
CA PRO A 74 13.42 -9.40 -6.92
C PRO A 74 13.79 -10.70 -7.64
N PHE A 75 12.80 -11.48 -8.09
CA PHE A 75 13.05 -12.80 -8.65
C PHE A 75 13.46 -12.76 -10.12
N HIS A 76 12.70 -12.04 -10.98
CA HIS A 76 12.99 -11.96 -12.42
C HIS A 76 12.86 -10.56 -13.01
N GLY A 77 12.90 -9.51 -12.18
CA GLY A 77 12.92 -8.12 -12.63
C GLY A 77 11.65 -7.64 -13.33
N TRP A 78 10.51 -8.31 -13.16
CA TRP A 78 9.25 -7.80 -13.68
C TRP A 78 8.83 -6.56 -12.89
N ARG A 79 8.47 -5.48 -13.61
CA ARG A 79 8.02 -4.23 -12.98
C ARG A 79 6.52 -4.08 -13.06
N TRP A 80 5.97 -3.63 -11.95
CA TRP A 80 4.55 -3.41 -11.76
C TRP A 80 4.30 -1.94 -11.44
N GLY A 81 3.44 -1.29 -12.25
CA GLY A 81 3.09 0.10 -12.05
C GLY A 81 2.09 0.29 -10.91
N PRO A 82 1.83 1.55 -10.52
CA PRO A 82 0.89 1.91 -9.45
C PRO A 82 -0.55 1.48 -9.74
N ASP A 83 -0.91 1.34 -11.01
CA ASP A 83 -2.19 0.81 -11.48
C ASP A 83 -2.25 -0.74 -11.49
N GLY A 84 -1.22 -1.40 -10.97
CA GLY A 84 -1.10 -2.85 -10.93
C GLY A 84 -0.77 -3.52 -12.26
N THR A 85 -0.58 -2.76 -13.35
CA THR A 85 -0.24 -3.35 -14.65
C THR A 85 1.24 -3.72 -14.74
N ASN A 86 1.54 -4.78 -15.48
CA ASN A 86 2.92 -5.07 -15.84
C ASN A 86 3.46 -4.03 -16.82
N ARG A 87 4.53 -3.33 -16.43
CA ARG A 87 5.16 -2.26 -17.20
C ARG A 87 6.44 -2.69 -17.91
N TYR A 88 7.09 -3.74 -17.41
CA TYR A 88 8.39 -4.15 -17.92
C TYR A 88 8.66 -5.64 -17.67
N ILE A 89 9.26 -6.29 -18.65
CA ILE A 89 9.76 -7.67 -18.58
C ILE A 89 11.18 -7.64 -19.15
N PRO A 90 12.25 -7.95 -18.38
CA PRO A 90 13.65 -7.78 -18.81
C PRO A 90 14.01 -8.46 -20.14
N TYR A 91 13.48 -9.63 -20.38
CA TYR A 91 13.73 -10.42 -21.60
C TYR A 91 12.71 -10.16 -22.74
N GLN A 92 11.75 -9.25 -22.52
CA GLN A 92 10.77 -8.78 -23.51
C GLN A 92 10.38 -7.31 -23.24
N PRO A 93 11.33 -6.38 -23.21
CA PRO A 93 11.08 -5.01 -22.75
C PRO A 93 10.03 -4.26 -23.56
N GLU A 94 9.96 -4.55 -24.87
CA GLU A 94 8.98 -3.92 -25.78
C GLU A 94 7.57 -4.54 -25.70
N ARG A 95 7.40 -5.63 -24.92
CA ARG A 95 6.13 -6.37 -24.85
C ARG A 95 5.76 -6.74 -23.42
N PRO A 96 5.51 -5.75 -22.54
CA PRO A 96 4.99 -6.04 -21.22
C PRO A 96 3.62 -6.72 -21.31
N ASN A 97 3.33 -7.60 -20.37
CA ASN A 97 2.04 -8.31 -20.37
C ASN A 97 0.96 -7.50 -19.67
N LYS A 98 0.29 -6.63 -20.42
CA LYS A 98 -0.77 -5.74 -19.91
C LYS A 98 -2.05 -6.46 -19.46
N ALA A 99 -2.21 -7.73 -19.80
CA ALA A 99 -3.36 -8.54 -19.37
C ALA A 99 -3.20 -8.99 -17.90
N LEU A 100 -1.97 -9.11 -17.41
CA LEU A 100 -1.70 -9.44 -16.02
C LEU A 100 -1.75 -8.20 -15.15
N ARG A 101 -2.47 -8.30 -14.04
CA ARG A 101 -2.60 -7.20 -13.08
C ARG A 101 -2.41 -7.69 -11.65
N LEU A 102 -1.72 -6.91 -10.86
CA LEU A 102 -1.79 -6.97 -9.40
C LEU A 102 -3.04 -6.22 -8.94
N ARG A 103 -3.64 -6.68 -7.86
CA ARG A 103 -4.71 -5.92 -7.23
C ARG A 103 -4.11 -4.64 -6.62
N VAL A 104 -4.76 -3.51 -6.88
CA VAL A 104 -4.42 -2.22 -6.29
C VAL A 104 -5.31 -1.97 -5.08
N TYR A 105 -4.73 -1.45 -4.03
CA TYR A 105 -5.44 -0.95 -2.85
C TYR A 105 -5.31 0.57 -2.85
N PRO A 106 -6.40 1.32 -3.07
CA PRO A 106 -6.36 2.77 -2.97
C PRO A 106 -5.78 3.23 -1.64
N VAL A 107 -4.90 4.22 -1.68
CA VAL A 107 -4.18 4.73 -0.50
C VAL A 107 -4.54 6.17 -0.25
N ARG A 108 -4.57 6.56 1.02
CA ARG A 108 -4.60 7.94 1.49
C ARG A 108 -3.59 8.10 2.62
N GLU A 109 -2.80 9.13 2.53
CA GLU A 109 -1.96 9.57 3.64
C GLU A 109 -2.64 10.77 4.31
N GLN A 110 -2.89 10.64 5.60
CA GLN A 110 -3.57 11.68 6.36
C GLN A 110 -3.12 11.62 7.82
N TYR A 111 -2.74 12.76 8.38
CA TYR A 111 -2.27 12.89 9.77
C TYR A 111 -1.06 12.00 10.10
N GLY A 112 -0.14 11.85 9.16
CA GLY A 112 1.02 10.97 9.32
C GLY A 112 0.71 9.47 9.27
N CYS A 113 -0.55 9.10 9.04
CA CYS A 113 -0.99 7.72 8.91
C CYS A 113 -1.20 7.34 7.45
N VAL A 114 -0.96 6.08 7.14
CA VAL A 114 -1.29 5.46 5.86
C VAL A 114 -2.59 4.68 6.00
N PHE A 115 -3.57 4.99 5.17
CA PHE A 115 -4.82 4.26 5.08
C PHE A 115 -4.93 3.58 3.72
N ALA A 116 -5.34 2.30 3.74
CA ALA A 116 -5.69 1.57 2.53
C ALA A 116 -7.18 1.28 2.49
N TRP A 117 -7.77 1.44 1.31
CA TRP A 117 -9.14 1.00 1.08
C TRP A 117 -9.20 -0.49 0.85
N HIS A 118 -10.04 -1.15 1.62
CA HIS A 118 -10.37 -2.55 1.41
C HIS A 118 -11.85 -2.72 1.10
N GLN A 119 -12.14 -3.45 0.04
CA GLN A 119 -13.45 -3.96 -0.32
C GLN A 119 -13.24 -5.34 -0.97
N PRO A 120 -13.91 -6.41 -0.52
CA PRO A 120 -13.63 -7.79 -0.97
C PRO A 120 -13.67 -8.00 -2.48
N GLY A 121 -14.59 -7.33 -3.19
CA GLY A 121 -14.71 -7.36 -4.66
C GLY A 121 -13.73 -6.48 -5.41
N GLY A 122 -12.96 -5.64 -4.70
CA GLY A 122 -12.01 -4.71 -5.32
C GLY A 122 -12.65 -3.42 -5.84
N GLU A 123 -13.85 -3.09 -5.38
CA GLU A 123 -14.52 -1.85 -5.75
C GLU A 123 -13.78 -0.62 -5.20
N GLN A 124 -13.87 0.48 -5.94
CA GLN A 124 -13.26 1.75 -5.56
C GLN A 124 -13.90 2.31 -4.27
N PRO A 125 -13.20 3.23 -3.56
CA PRO A 125 -13.74 3.88 -2.38
C PRO A 125 -15.10 4.52 -2.66
N GLN A 126 -16.07 4.21 -1.79
CA GLN A 126 -17.42 4.77 -1.85
C GLN A 126 -17.57 6.03 -1.01
N TRP A 127 -16.55 6.34 -0.19
CA TRP A 127 -16.44 7.57 0.61
C TRP A 127 -14.97 7.92 0.82
N GLU A 128 -14.71 9.20 1.02
CA GLU A 128 -13.38 9.71 1.37
C GLU A 128 -13.17 9.66 2.89
N LEU A 129 -11.90 9.57 3.31
CA LEU A 129 -11.56 9.77 4.72
C LEU A 129 -12.02 11.15 5.17
N PRO A 130 -12.74 11.25 6.30
CA PRO A 130 -13.16 12.55 6.80
C PRO A 130 -11.94 13.37 7.24
N ASP A 131 -11.89 14.62 6.83
CA ASP A 131 -10.97 15.59 7.41
C ASP A 131 -11.47 15.99 8.79
N LEU A 132 -10.91 15.38 9.83
CA LEU A 132 -11.33 15.61 11.21
C LEU A 132 -11.01 17.03 11.69
N PHE A 133 -9.92 17.62 11.21
CA PHE A 133 -9.53 18.98 11.62
C PHE A 133 -10.42 20.03 10.99
N HIS A 134 -10.82 19.85 9.74
CA HIS A 134 -11.79 20.72 9.10
C HIS A 134 -13.19 20.59 9.74
N LYS A 135 -13.56 19.36 10.11
CA LYS A 135 -14.87 19.08 10.72
C LYS A 135 -14.97 19.56 12.18
N PHE A 136 -13.84 19.63 12.87
CA PHE A 136 -13.75 20.05 14.26
C PHE A 136 -12.77 21.22 14.41
N PRO A 137 -13.19 22.46 14.07
CA PRO A 137 -12.31 23.64 14.02
C PRO A 137 -11.72 24.05 15.38
N GLN A 138 -12.18 23.46 16.49
CA GLN A 138 -11.55 23.60 17.81
C GLN A 138 -10.19 22.89 17.90
N PHE A 139 -9.88 21.97 16.97
CA PHE A 139 -8.56 21.40 16.86
C PHE A 139 -7.65 22.36 16.07
N PRO A 140 -6.37 22.46 16.42
CA PRO A 140 -5.44 23.32 15.69
C PRO A 140 -5.31 22.90 14.23
N THR A 141 -5.12 23.87 13.37
CA THR A 141 -5.05 23.71 11.91
C THR A 141 -3.77 23.03 11.41
N ASP A 142 -2.79 22.79 12.28
CA ASP A 142 -1.56 22.09 11.95
C ASP A 142 -1.62 20.64 12.48
N PRO A 143 -1.99 19.67 11.66
CA PRO A 143 -2.02 18.29 12.06
C PRO A 143 -0.65 17.76 12.50
N ASP A 144 0.45 18.27 11.94
CA ASP A 144 1.82 17.82 12.25
C ASP A 144 2.24 18.25 13.67
N ALA A 145 1.61 19.28 14.25
CA ALA A 145 1.85 19.69 15.62
C ALA A 145 1.34 18.66 16.65
N TYR A 146 0.34 17.82 16.28
CA TYR A 146 -0.33 16.88 17.18
C TYR A 146 -0.01 15.42 16.91
N TYR A 147 0.27 15.06 15.67
CA TYR A 147 0.51 13.69 15.25
C TYR A 147 1.97 13.49 14.88
N ARG A 148 2.83 13.56 15.88
CA ARG A 148 4.16 12.97 15.72
C ARG A 148 4.04 11.48 16.01
N PRO A 149 4.40 10.60 15.05
CA PRO A 149 4.47 9.18 15.35
C PRO A 149 5.42 9.03 16.56
N TYR A 150 4.93 8.36 17.61
CA TYR A 150 5.79 7.99 18.71
C TYR A 150 6.79 6.95 18.19
N PRO A 151 8.10 7.27 18.12
CA PRO A 151 9.08 6.34 17.55
C PRO A 151 9.15 5.01 18.30
N GLU A 152 8.66 4.99 19.56
CA GLU A 152 8.67 3.81 20.41
C GLU A 152 7.57 2.78 20.06
N PHE A 153 6.56 3.13 19.28
CA PHE A 153 5.50 2.21 18.88
C PHE A 153 5.85 1.37 17.66
N SER A 154 6.74 1.84 16.79
CA SER A 154 7.17 1.11 15.58
C SER A 154 8.00 -0.14 15.92
N SER A 155 8.68 -0.16 17.06
CA SER A 155 9.55 -1.28 17.46
C SER A 155 8.82 -2.49 18.05
N ARG A 156 7.51 -2.41 18.31
CA ARG A 156 6.72 -3.49 18.92
C ARG A 156 5.92 -4.36 17.94
N ALA A 157 5.86 -3.97 16.68
CA ALA A 157 5.15 -4.73 15.65
C ALA A 157 5.97 -5.88 15.04
N GLU A 158 7.24 -6.03 15.42
CA GLU A 158 8.17 -7.07 14.92
C GLU A 158 8.36 -8.27 15.87
N ARG A 159 7.33 -8.61 16.68
CA ARG A 159 7.42 -9.85 17.51
C ARG A 159 6.22 -10.75 17.26
#